data_dcba415a6270686eb7978ec282729ac4
#
_entry.id   dcba415a6270686eb7978ec282729ac4
#
_cell.length_a   1.000
_cell.length_b   1.000
_cell.length_c   1.000
_cell.angle_alpha   90.00
_cell.angle_beta   90.00
_cell.angle_gamma   90.00
#
_symmetry.space_group_name_H-M   'P 1'
#
loop_
_entity.id
_entity.type
_entity.pdbx_description
1 polymer ?
#
loop_
_entity_poly.entity_id
_entity_poly.type
_entity_poly.pdbx_seq_one_letter_code
_entity_poly.pdbx_strand_id
1 'polypeptide(L)'
;MVSELRSVTGSFIPDGESIGDDYHAFDLLEYNGENLRVLPYRIRLARLIDLLLLTRSDFKHIRLVETAFSTQQKTTLWERLKRENREGIVFKRLDASYVPGRPNSGGPQLKFKFVATVSAVVAKINVQRSVELSLFNGRSLVSCGNVTIPANHEIPTVGTVIDARYLYAYRDSLALYQPVYLGPRDDVDPGECLVSQLKFKAE
;
A
#
# COMPACT_ATOMS: atom_id res chain seq x y z
N MET A 1 11.01 -1.93 19.96
CA MET A 1 11.33 -2.79 18.81
C MET A 1 12.71 -3.44 18.89
N VAL A 2 13.83 -2.73 18.75
CA VAL A 2 15.18 -3.36 18.80
C VAL A 2 15.46 -4.08 20.13
N SER A 3 15.01 -3.55 21.26
CA SER A 3 15.15 -4.19 22.58
C SER A 3 14.34 -5.49 22.68
N GLU A 4 13.18 -5.56 22.06
CA GLU A 4 12.34 -6.76 22.04
C GLU A 4 12.97 -7.88 21.21
N LEU A 5 13.57 -7.54 20.05
CA LEU A 5 14.28 -8.54 19.23
C LEU A 5 15.51 -9.14 19.96
N ARG A 6 16.12 -8.40 20.87
CA ARG A 6 17.25 -8.91 21.70
C ARG A 6 16.81 -9.95 22.74
N SER A 7 15.54 -10.01 23.11
CA SER A 7 15.02 -11.05 24.02
C SER A 7 14.81 -12.40 23.35
N VAL A 8 14.85 -12.45 22.03
CA VAL A 8 14.74 -13.68 21.24
C VAL A 8 16.06 -14.44 21.31
N THR A 9 16.01 -15.71 21.71
CA THR A 9 17.20 -16.55 21.81
C THR A 9 17.70 -16.93 20.41
N GLY A 10 18.99 -16.70 20.15
CA GLY A 10 19.64 -17.02 18.88
C GLY A 10 19.78 -15.83 17.94
N SER A 11 20.54 -16.04 16.84
CA SER A 11 20.69 -15.05 15.77
C SER A 11 19.61 -15.27 14.69
N PHE A 12 19.02 -14.21 14.17
CA PHE A 12 18.02 -14.32 13.11
C PHE A 12 17.94 -13.06 12.26
N ILE A 13 17.51 -13.22 11.02
CA ILE A 13 17.25 -12.12 10.07
C ILE A 13 15.81 -12.24 9.58
N PRO A 14 14.87 -11.46 10.14
CA PRO A 14 13.51 -11.39 9.65
C PRO A 14 13.42 -10.44 8.44
N ASP A 15 12.46 -10.66 7.56
CA ASP A 15 12.03 -9.70 6.54
C ASP A 15 10.65 -9.15 6.92
N GLY A 16 10.48 -7.84 6.85
CA GLY A 16 9.28 -7.15 7.32
C GLY A 16 9.27 -5.68 6.95
N GLU A 17 8.27 -4.98 7.45
CA GLU A 17 8.09 -3.54 7.25
C GLU A 17 7.89 -2.82 8.57
N SER A 18 8.57 -1.69 8.75
CA SER A 18 8.35 -0.81 9.91
C SER A 18 7.27 0.20 9.58
N ILE A 19 6.20 0.21 10.38
CA ILE A 19 5.09 1.16 10.26
C ILE A 19 4.92 1.85 11.61
N GLY A 20 5.32 3.12 11.70
CA GLY A 20 5.42 3.81 12.97
C GLY A 20 6.41 3.11 13.90
N ASP A 21 5.96 2.76 15.10
CA ASP A 21 6.77 2.06 16.11
C ASP A 21 6.71 0.52 15.98
N ASP A 22 5.85 -0.01 15.11
CA ASP A 22 5.62 -1.45 14.95
C ASP A 22 6.44 -2.01 13.77
N TYR A 23 6.98 -3.23 13.97
CA TYR A 23 7.61 -4.04 12.93
C TYR A 23 6.71 -5.19 12.53
N HIS A 24 6.31 -5.23 11.28
CA HIS A 24 5.42 -6.22 10.70
C HIS A 24 6.22 -7.28 9.96
N ALA A 25 6.53 -8.39 10.63
CA ALA A 25 7.30 -9.51 10.09
C ALA A 25 6.46 -10.39 9.16
N PHE A 26 7.00 -10.76 8.00
CA PHE A 26 6.32 -11.63 7.02
C PHE A 26 7.21 -12.70 6.39
N ASP A 27 8.51 -12.73 6.70
CA ASP A 27 9.45 -13.77 6.24
C ASP A 27 10.61 -13.92 7.23
N LEU A 28 11.32 -15.05 7.17
CA LEU A 28 12.54 -15.31 7.93
C LEU A 28 13.63 -15.78 6.98
N LEU A 29 14.72 -15.04 6.92
CA LEU A 29 15.78 -15.24 5.94
C LEU A 29 16.97 -16.03 6.48
N GLU A 30 17.18 -15.96 7.81
CA GLU A 30 18.26 -16.65 8.50
C GLU A 30 17.84 -16.97 9.95
N TYR A 31 18.26 -18.11 10.47
CA TYR A 31 18.07 -18.49 11.85
C TYR A 31 19.25 -19.35 12.35
N ASN A 32 19.90 -18.92 13.44
CA ASN A 32 21.07 -19.56 14.06
C ASN A 32 22.19 -19.90 13.05
N GLY A 33 22.45 -18.98 12.10
CA GLY A 33 23.46 -19.13 11.05
C GLY A 33 23.00 -19.99 9.86
N GLU A 34 21.82 -20.61 9.91
CA GLU A 34 21.23 -21.32 8.78
C GLU A 34 20.58 -20.33 7.80
N ASN A 35 21.06 -20.31 6.54
CA ASN A 35 20.45 -19.52 5.48
C ASN A 35 19.15 -20.16 4.98
N LEU A 36 18.02 -19.54 5.28
CA LEU A 36 16.69 -20.03 4.93
C LEU A 36 16.22 -19.57 3.53
N ARG A 37 16.90 -18.65 2.88
CA ARG A 37 16.46 -18.05 1.61
C ARG A 37 16.24 -19.06 0.50
N VAL A 38 16.96 -20.18 0.53
CA VAL A 38 16.84 -21.27 -0.45
C VAL A 38 15.63 -22.15 -0.22
N LEU A 39 15.01 -22.08 0.96
CA LEU A 39 13.85 -22.89 1.32
C LEU A 39 12.55 -22.32 0.74
N PRO A 40 11.52 -23.17 0.53
CA PRO A 40 10.18 -22.70 0.19
C PRO A 40 9.60 -21.72 1.21
N TYR A 41 8.84 -20.71 0.74
CA TYR A 41 8.23 -19.70 1.61
C TYR A 41 7.40 -20.31 2.76
N ARG A 42 6.65 -21.39 2.50
CA ARG A 42 5.88 -22.08 3.56
C ARG A 42 6.75 -22.51 4.74
N ILE A 43 7.99 -22.93 4.49
CA ILE A 43 8.91 -23.38 5.54
C ILE A 43 9.46 -22.18 6.30
N ARG A 44 9.86 -21.12 5.59
CA ARG A 44 10.37 -19.89 6.21
C ARG A 44 9.31 -19.22 7.08
N LEU A 45 8.05 -19.16 6.59
CA LEU A 45 6.93 -18.60 7.34
C LEU A 45 6.61 -19.44 8.59
N ALA A 46 6.60 -20.78 8.48
CA ALA A 46 6.40 -21.64 9.64
C ALA A 46 7.48 -21.39 10.71
N ARG A 47 8.75 -21.31 10.32
CA ARG A 47 9.86 -21.00 11.25
C ARG A 47 9.73 -19.61 11.86
N LEU A 48 9.24 -18.59 11.11
CA LEU A 48 8.95 -17.27 11.65
C LEU A 48 7.85 -17.31 12.71
N ILE A 49 6.78 -18.03 12.44
CA ILE A 49 5.66 -18.22 13.37
C ILE A 49 6.17 -18.90 14.65
N ASP A 50 6.90 -20.00 14.51
CA ASP A 50 7.47 -20.72 15.64
C ASP A 50 8.40 -19.82 16.48
N LEU A 51 9.28 -19.06 15.82
CA LEU A 51 10.18 -18.11 16.47
C LEU A 51 9.42 -17.06 17.30
N LEU A 52 8.36 -16.48 16.76
CA LEU A 52 7.57 -15.46 17.45
C LEU A 52 6.66 -16.04 18.54
N LEU A 53 6.16 -17.27 18.38
CA LEU A 53 5.32 -17.95 19.38
C LEU A 53 6.13 -18.56 20.53
N LEU A 54 7.29 -19.16 20.24
CA LEU A 54 8.11 -19.85 21.22
C LEU A 54 8.82 -18.88 22.19
N THR A 55 9.07 -17.66 21.78
CA THR A 55 9.73 -16.66 22.65
C THR A 55 8.88 -16.18 23.81
N ARG A 56 7.60 -16.58 23.93
CA ARG A 56 6.66 -16.20 25.02
C ARG A 56 6.73 -14.72 25.43
N SER A 57 7.35 -13.90 24.62
CA SER A 57 7.47 -12.47 24.86
C SER A 57 6.19 -11.83 24.38
N ASP A 58 5.49 -11.10 25.22
CA ASP A 58 4.44 -10.18 24.81
C ASP A 58 5.11 -9.04 24.04
N PHE A 59 5.46 -9.32 22.76
CA PHE A 59 6.00 -8.31 21.88
C PHE A 59 4.99 -7.18 21.72
N LYS A 60 5.36 -5.99 22.13
CA LYS A 60 4.51 -4.80 21.99
C LYS A 60 4.57 -4.26 20.57
N HIS A 61 5.74 -4.33 19.94
CA HIS A 61 6.05 -3.67 18.67
C HIS A 61 6.43 -4.65 17.54
N ILE A 62 6.36 -5.96 17.77
CA ILE A 62 6.61 -6.95 16.73
C ILE A 62 5.32 -7.72 16.46
N ARG A 63 4.88 -7.67 15.22
CA ARG A 63 3.63 -8.29 14.77
C ARG A 63 3.90 -9.22 13.61
N LEU A 64 3.31 -10.40 13.65
CA LEU A 64 3.23 -11.24 12.47
C LEU A 64 2.17 -10.67 11.51
N VAL A 65 2.53 -10.51 10.23
CA VAL A 65 1.56 -10.13 9.20
C VAL A 65 0.52 -11.22 9.05
N GLU A 66 -0.76 -10.83 9.13
CA GLU A 66 -1.87 -11.77 8.94
C GLU A 66 -1.78 -12.46 7.58
N THR A 67 -1.89 -13.79 7.58
CA THR A 67 -1.72 -14.61 6.39
C THR A 67 -2.91 -15.56 6.23
N ALA A 68 -3.42 -15.68 5.01
CA ALA A 68 -4.53 -16.56 4.64
C ALA A 68 -4.08 -17.62 3.64
N PHE A 69 -4.47 -18.87 3.87
CA PHE A 69 -4.07 -20.03 3.06
C PHE A 69 -5.20 -20.58 2.21
N SER A 70 -6.37 -20.83 2.79
CA SER A 70 -7.53 -21.34 2.04
C SER A 70 -8.20 -20.25 1.20
N THR A 71 -8.96 -20.63 0.18
CA THR A 71 -9.75 -19.72 -0.64
C THR A 71 -10.70 -18.87 0.22
N GLN A 72 -11.41 -19.52 1.14
CA GLN A 72 -12.34 -18.82 2.03
C GLN A 72 -11.62 -17.78 2.92
N GLN A 73 -10.49 -18.16 3.55
CA GLN A 73 -9.69 -17.21 4.34
C GLN A 73 -9.21 -16.03 3.50
N LYS A 74 -8.74 -16.29 2.28
CA LYS A 74 -8.28 -15.23 1.36
C LYS A 74 -9.40 -14.27 0.98
N THR A 75 -10.60 -14.79 0.67
CA THR A 75 -11.76 -13.96 0.36
C THR A 75 -12.18 -13.11 1.56
N THR A 76 -12.29 -13.71 2.75
CA THR A 76 -12.65 -12.99 3.98
C THR A 76 -11.64 -11.90 4.30
N LEU A 77 -10.33 -12.22 4.23
CA LEU A 77 -9.26 -11.24 4.45
C LEU A 77 -9.31 -10.10 3.44
N TRP A 78 -9.48 -10.42 2.15
CA TRP A 78 -9.61 -9.44 1.07
C TRP A 78 -10.74 -8.45 1.31
N GLU A 79 -11.95 -8.95 1.56
CA GLU A 79 -13.13 -8.12 1.79
C GLU A 79 -12.98 -7.23 3.03
N ARG A 80 -12.42 -7.78 4.11
CA ARG A 80 -12.15 -7.04 5.32
C ARG A 80 -11.14 -5.91 5.10
N LEU A 81 -9.98 -6.20 4.51
CA LEU A 81 -8.94 -5.20 4.26
C LEU A 81 -9.41 -4.10 3.29
N LYS A 82 -10.23 -4.46 2.29
CA LYS A 82 -10.83 -3.49 1.38
C LYS A 82 -11.80 -2.56 2.12
N ARG A 83 -12.67 -3.11 2.99
CA ARG A 83 -13.61 -2.33 3.82
C ARG A 83 -12.89 -1.43 4.82
N GLU A 84 -11.78 -1.87 5.37
CA GLU A 84 -10.92 -1.11 6.28
C GLU A 84 -10.04 -0.06 5.56
N ASN A 85 -10.17 0.10 4.24
CA ASN A 85 -9.36 1.00 3.41
C ASN A 85 -7.84 0.74 3.51
N ARG A 86 -7.42 -0.50 3.79
CA ARG A 86 -6.00 -0.86 3.79
C ARG A 86 -5.38 -0.65 2.40
N GLU A 87 -4.04 -0.57 2.35
CA GLU A 87 -3.31 -0.28 1.11
C GLU A 87 -3.47 -1.39 0.05
N GLY A 88 -3.44 -2.65 0.48
CA GLY A 88 -3.52 -3.79 -0.43
C GLY A 88 -3.08 -5.09 0.23
N ILE A 89 -2.75 -6.06 -0.59
CA ILE A 89 -2.28 -7.40 -0.18
C ILE A 89 -1.09 -7.85 -1.03
N VAL A 90 -0.33 -8.80 -0.50
CA VAL A 90 0.74 -9.48 -1.21
C VAL A 90 0.42 -10.96 -1.31
N PHE A 91 0.33 -11.47 -2.53
CA PHE A 91 0.28 -12.91 -2.80
C PHE A 91 1.69 -13.46 -2.89
N LYS A 92 2.00 -14.51 -2.15
CA LYS A 92 3.30 -15.18 -2.19
C LYS A 92 3.11 -16.65 -2.58
N ARG A 93 3.94 -17.15 -3.49
CA ARG A 93 3.98 -18.57 -3.82
C ARG A 93 4.60 -19.35 -2.66
N LEU A 94 3.87 -20.34 -2.15
CA LEU A 94 4.26 -21.11 -0.98
C LEU A 94 5.50 -22.00 -1.20
N ASP A 95 5.73 -22.42 -2.44
CA ASP A 95 6.82 -23.31 -2.86
C ASP A 95 8.08 -22.56 -3.34
N ALA A 96 8.03 -21.22 -3.42
CA ALA A 96 9.13 -20.43 -3.95
C ALA A 96 10.21 -20.13 -2.91
N SER A 97 11.47 -20.16 -3.34
CA SER A 97 12.59 -19.60 -2.60
C SER A 97 12.50 -18.09 -2.50
N TYR A 98 13.30 -17.48 -1.63
CA TYR A 98 13.41 -16.03 -1.52
C TYR A 98 14.14 -15.44 -2.75
N VAL A 99 13.54 -14.42 -3.33
CA VAL A 99 14.15 -13.65 -4.42
C VAL A 99 14.31 -12.21 -3.94
N PRO A 100 15.55 -11.71 -3.79
CA PRO A 100 15.78 -10.34 -3.34
C PRO A 100 15.38 -9.32 -4.42
N GLY A 101 15.14 -8.09 -3.99
CA GLY A 101 14.81 -6.97 -4.86
C GLY A 101 13.30 -6.72 -4.99
N ARG A 102 12.92 -5.87 -5.96
CA ARG A 102 11.51 -5.57 -6.21
C ARG A 102 10.88 -6.71 -7.01
N PRO A 103 9.79 -7.31 -6.53
CA PRO A 103 9.10 -8.33 -7.29
C PRO A 103 8.57 -7.75 -8.60
N ASN A 104 8.94 -8.39 -9.70
CA ASN A 104 8.37 -8.08 -11.01
C ASN A 104 6.98 -8.72 -11.13
N SER A 105 6.17 -8.17 -12.04
CA SER A 105 4.92 -8.80 -12.46
C SER A 105 5.20 -10.24 -12.95
N GLY A 106 4.52 -11.24 -12.36
CA GLY A 106 4.72 -12.65 -12.69
C GLY A 106 5.78 -13.39 -11.88
N GLY A 107 6.45 -12.74 -10.93
CA GLY A 107 7.41 -13.37 -9.99
C GLY A 107 6.74 -14.16 -8.86
N PRO A 108 7.53 -14.65 -7.87
CA PRO A 108 7.02 -15.41 -6.74
C PRO A 108 6.17 -14.60 -5.77
N GLN A 109 6.12 -13.28 -5.93
CA GLN A 109 5.32 -12.35 -5.15
C GLN A 109 4.56 -11.40 -6.07
N LEU A 110 3.26 -11.22 -5.82
CA LEU A 110 2.40 -10.28 -6.53
C LEU A 110 1.78 -9.31 -5.53
N LYS A 111 2.04 -8.01 -5.72
CA LYS A 111 1.41 -6.94 -4.93
C LYS A 111 0.12 -6.50 -5.60
N PHE A 112 -0.96 -6.51 -4.87
CA PHE A 112 -2.25 -5.96 -5.30
C PHE A 112 -2.62 -4.79 -4.40
N LYS A 113 -2.83 -3.61 -5.00
CA LYS A 113 -3.19 -2.39 -4.29
C LYS A 113 -4.67 -2.07 -4.45
N PHE A 114 -5.34 -1.72 -3.36
CA PHE A 114 -6.72 -1.25 -3.37
C PHE A 114 -6.76 0.24 -3.74
N VAL A 115 -6.80 0.52 -5.02
CA VAL A 115 -6.85 1.88 -5.55
C VAL A 115 -8.28 2.42 -5.58
N ALA A 116 -8.41 3.76 -5.60
CA ALA A 116 -9.65 4.48 -5.84
C ALA A 116 -9.47 5.43 -7.03
N THR A 117 -10.56 5.92 -7.58
CA THR A 117 -10.57 6.96 -8.62
C THR A 117 -11.36 8.16 -8.11
N VAL A 118 -10.94 9.35 -8.49
CA VAL A 118 -11.64 10.59 -8.21
C VAL A 118 -11.65 11.46 -9.46
N SER A 119 -12.81 12.08 -9.75
CA SER A 119 -12.90 13.18 -10.70
C SER A 119 -12.57 14.49 -9.98
N ALA A 120 -11.61 15.25 -10.51
CA ALA A 120 -11.13 16.47 -9.90
C ALA A 120 -10.92 17.58 -10.93
N VAL A 121 -11.07 18.82 -10.49
CA VAL A 121 -10.91 20.00 -11.34
C VAL A 121 -9.43 20.37 -11.44
N VAL A 122 -8.93 20.63 -12.62
CA VAL A 122 -7.60 21.20 -12.85
C VAL A 122 -7.61 22.66 -12.40
N ALA A 123 -6.94 22.95 -11.29
CA ALA A 123 -6.87 24.30 -10.74
C ALA A 123 -5.70 25.12 -11.28
N LYS A 124 -4.59 24.43 -11.64
CA LYS A 124 -3.36 25.09 -12.09
C LYS A 124 -2.53 24.16 -12.96
N ILE A 125 -1.86 24.72 -13.96
CA ILE A 125 -0.83 24.02 -14.74
C ILE A 125 0.53 24.40 -14.15
N ASN A 126 1.36 23.39 -13.82
CA ASN A 126 2.69 23.60 -13.27
C ASN A 126 3.76 23.69 -14.37
N VAL A 127 4.96 24.18 -14.02
CA VAL A 127 6.10 24.35 -14.95
C VAL A 127 6.51 23.00 -15.57
N GLN A 128 6.52 21.93 -14.78
CA GLN A 128 6.72 20.57 -15.29
C GLN A 128 5.37 20.01 -15.77
N ARG A 129 5.42 18.91 -16.57
CA ARG A 129 4.21 18.24 -17.06
C ARG A 129 3.35 17.66 -15.92
N SER A 130 2.78 18.56 -15.11
CA SER A 130 1.85 18.22 -14.04
C SER A 130 0.81 19.30 -13.86
N VAL A 131 -0.33 18.95 -13.27
CA VAL A 131 -1.40 19.88 -12.94
C VAL A 131 -1.77 19.73 -11.46
N GLU A 132 -2.14 20.85 -10.85
CA GLU A 132 -2.75 20.86 -9.53
C GLU A 132 -4.22 20.50 -9.64
N LEU A 133 -4.65 19.58 -8.79
CA LEU A 133 -6.03 19.12 -8.71
C LEU A 133 -6.73 19.73 -7.50
N SER A 134 -7.99 20.04 -7.66
CA SER A 134 -8.84 20.57 -6.59
C SER A 134 -10.21 19.93 -6.57
N LEU A 135 -10.80 19.90 -5.39
CA LEU A 135 -12.13 19.37 -5.11
C LEU A 135 -12.95 20.40 -4.33
N PHE A 136 -14.27 20.35 -4.47
CA PHE A 136 -15.16 21.18 -3.67
C PHE A 136 -15.34 20.60 -2.26
N ASN A 137 -15.13 21.45 -1.25
CA ASN A 137 -15.52 21.24 0.13
C ASN A 137 -16.59 22.28 0.47
N GLY A 138 -17.83 21.86 0.38
CA GLY A 138 -18.95 22.81 0.35
C GLY A 138 -18.88 23.73 -0.85
N ARG A 139 -18.74 25.05 -0.61
CA ARG A 139 -18.63 26.07 -1.68
C ARG A 139 -17.19 26.46 -2.03
N SER A 140 -16.20 25.91 -1.31
CA SER A 140 -14.80 26.27 -1.46
C SER A 140 -14.08 25.21 -2.28
N LEU A 141 -13.26 25.64 -3.23
CA LEU A 141 -12.34 24.76 -3.97
C LEU A 141 -11.07 24.59 -3.14
N VAL A 142 -10.69 23.35 -2.82
CA VAL A 142 -9.52 23.02 -2.01
C VAL A 142 -8.57 22.11 -2.80
N SER A 143 -7.27 22.35 -2.68
CA SER A 143 -6.26 21.53 -3.37
C SER A 143 -6.25 20.09 -2.83
N CYS A 144 -6.12 19.13 -3.73
CA CYS A 144 -5.87 17.74 -3.39
C CYS A 144 -4.53 17.22 -3.96
N GLY A 145 -3.60 18.12 -4.26
CA GLY A 145 -2.25 17.82 -4.71
C GLY A 145 -2.09 17.88 -6.23
N ASN A 146 -1.04 17.25 -6.74
CA ASN A 146 -0.67 17.33 -8.15
C ASN A 146 -0.65 15.96 -8.80
N VAL A 147 -0.97 15.90 -10.09
CA VAL A 147 -0.81 14.70 -10.91
C VAL A 147 0.09 15.00 -12.11
N THR A 148 1.00 14.08 -12.42
CA THR A 148 1.85 14.16 -13.62
C THR A 148 1.05 13.75 -14.84
N ILE A 149 1.15 14.52 -15.93
CA ILE A 149 0.52 14.22 -17.21
C ILE A 149 1.53 13.43 -18.07
N PRO A 150 1.21 12.19 -18.46
CA PRO A 150 2.09 11.39 -19.32
C PRO A 150 2.42 12.09 -20.64
N ALA A 151 3.59 11.82 -21.22
CA ALA A 151 4.08 12.50 -22.41
C ALA A 151 3.18 12.30 -23.65
N ASN A 152 2.45 11.20 -23.70
CA ASN A 152 1.50 10.85 -24.77
C ASN A 152 0.09 11.45 -24.58
N HIS A 153 -0.11 12.33 -23.58
CA HIS A 153 -1.36 13.06 -23.35
C HIS A 153 -1.13 14.56 -23.46
N GLU A 154 -2.15 15.27 -23.94
CA GLU A 154 -2.18 16.73 -23.86
C GLU A 154 -2.33 17.17 -22.40
N ILE A 155 -1.75 18.35 -22.08
CA ILE A 155 -1.90 18.93 -20.73
C ILE A 155 -3.29 19.56 -20.67
N PRO A 156 -4.19 19.11 -19.78
CA PRO A 156 -5.52 19.65 -19.67
C PRO A 156 -5.49 21.11 -19.21
N THR A 157 -6.41 21.92 -19.71
CA THR A 157 -6.54 23.34 -19.34
C THR A 157 -7.13 23.50 -17.95
N VAL A 158 -6.91 24.66 -17.33
CA VAL A 158 -7.54 25.02 -16.05
C VAL A 158 -9.07 25.02 -16.22
N GLY A 159 -9.76 24.43 -15.23
CA GLY A 159 -11.21 24.24 -15.25
C GLY A 159 -11.66 22.90 -15.82
N THR A 160 -10.79 22.15 -16.53
CA THR A 160 -11.12 20.81 -17.02
C THR A 160 -11.28 19.85 -15.86
N VAL A 161 -12.29 18.98 -15.91
CA VAL A 161 -12.40 17.83 -15.01
C VAL A 161 -11.57 16.68 -15.56
N ILE A 162 -10.79 16.04 -14.70
CA ILE A 162 -10.02 14.85 -15.04
C ILE A 162 -10.24 13.74 -14.03
N ASP A 163 -10.08 12.49 -14.46
CA ASP A 163 -10.00 11.36 -13.54
C ASP A 163 -8.55 11.10 -13.13
N ALA A 164 -8.36 10.89 -11.84
CA ALA A 164 -7.11 10.42 -11.28
C ALA A 164 -7.33 9.16 -10.43
N ARG A 165 -6.55 8.11 -10.72
CA ARG A 165 -6.45 6.94 -9.85
C ARG A 165 -5.42 7.20 -8.77
N TYR A 166 -5.73 6.84 -7.53
CA TYR A 166 -4.85 7.04 -6.39
C TYR A 166 -5.00 5.91 -5.37
N LEU A 167 -4.07 5.83 -4.42
CA LEU A 167 -4.11 4.78 -3.40
C LEU A 167 -5.00 5.18 -2.21
N TYR A 168 -4.76 6.37 -1.67
CA TYR A 168 -5.55 7.04 -0.63
C TYR A 168 -5.26 8.54 -0.64
N ALA A 169 -6.07 9.31 0.07
CA ALA A 169 -5.79 10.71 0.37
C ALA A 169 -5.38 10.87 1.85
N TYR A 170 -4.55 11.84 2.14
CA TYR A 170 -4.23 12.23 3.51
C TYR A 170 -5.36 13.08 4.09
N ARG A 171 -5.77 12.82 5.35
CA ARG A 171 -6.89 13.54 5.98
C ARG A 171 -6.58 15.02 6.21
N ASP A 172 -5.34 15.33 6.61
CA ASP A 172 -4.94 16.70 6.98
C ASP A 172 -4.77 17.61 5.77
N SER A 173 -4.18 17.12 4.68
CA SER A 173 -3.84 17.90 3.49
C SER A 173 -4.76 17.64 2.30
N LEU A 174 -5.62 16.61 2.36
CA LEU A 174 -6.42 16.08 1.26
C LEU A 174 -5.58 15.59 0.06
N ALA A 175 -4.25 15.66 0.13
CA ALA A 175 -3.37 15.29 -0.95
C ALA A 175 -3.50 13.81 -1.32
N LEU A 176 -3.64 13.55 -2.62
CA LEU A 176 -3.71 12.21 -3.18
C LEU A 176 -2.34 11.53 -3.12
N TYR A 177 -2.28 10.32 -2.60
CA TYR A 177 -1.05 9.52 -2.57
C TYR A 177 -0.93 8.66 -3.82
N GLN A 178 0.20 8.81 -4.53
CA GLN A 178 0.51 8.13 -5.79
C GLN A 178 -0.58 8.33 -6.86
N PRO A 179 -0.99 9.58 -7.17
CA PRO A 179 -1.98 9.81 -8.19
C PRO A 179 -1.43 9.45 -9.58
N VAL A 180 -2.31 8.88 -10.40
CA VAL A 180 -2.07 8.54 -11.81
C VAL A 180 -3.17 9.15 -12.63
N TYR A 181 -2.82 9.97 -13.61
CA TYR A 181 -3.75 10.56 -14.57
C TYR A 181 -4.39 9.48 -15.43
N LEU A 182 -5.71 9.55 -15.60
CA LEU A 182 -6.48 8.61 -16.43
C LEU A 182 -7.04 9.26 -17.69
N GLY A 183 -7.34 10.55 -17.67
CA GLY A 183 -7.88 11.28 -18.81
C GLY A 183 -8.84 12.40 -18.41
N PRO A 184 -9.26 13.25 -19.37
CA PRO A 184 -10.31 14.24 -19.15
C PRO A 184 -11.69 13.58 -19.05
N ARG A 185 -12.62 14.27 -18.42
CA ARG A 185 -14.03 13.89 -18.25
C ARG A 185 -14.93 15.03 -18.71
N ASP A 186 -15.58 14.82 -19.86
CA ASP A 186 -16.51 15.81 -20.44
C ASP A 186 -17.95 15.60 -19.93
N ASP A 187 -18.20 14.49 -19.25
CA ASP A 187 -19.50 14.04 -18.76
C ASP A 187 -19.71 14.32 -17.26
N VAL A 188 -18.74 14.95 -16.58
CA VAL A 188 -18.80 15.29 -15.16
C VAL A 188 -18.79 16.81 -14.98
N ASP A 189 -19.80 17.34 -14.28
CA ASP A 189 -19.83 18.76 -13.91
C ASP A 189 -18.74 19.04 -12.86
N PRO A 190 -17.97 20.14 -12.98
CA PRO A 190 -16.99 20.52 -11.97
C PRO A 190 -17.54 20.58 -10.54
N GLY A 191 -18.81 20.96 -10.37
CA GLY A 191 -19.48 21.01 -9.07
C GLY A 191 -19.71 19.65 -8.44
N GLU A 192 -19.59 18.55 -9.18
CA GLU A 192 -19.68 17.17 -8.67
C GLU A 192 -18.33 16.66 -8.15
N CYS A 193 -17.24 17.37 -8.37
CA CYS A 193 -15.91 17.02 -7.89
C CYS A 193 -15.77 17.34 -6.39
N LEU A 194 -16.24 16.44 -5.52
CA LEU A 194 -16.40 16.69 -4.09
C LEU A 194 -15.32 15.96 -3.25
N VAL A 195 -14.90 16.59 -2.15
CA VAL A 195 -14.01 15.97 -1.14
C VAL A 195 -14.60 14.68 -0.55
N SER A 196 -15.92 14.55 -0.49
CA SER A 196 -16.61 13.36 0.02
C SER A 196 -16.36 12.10 -0.82
N GLN A 197 -15.85 12.22 -2.04
CA GLN A 197 -15.47 11.08 -2.90
C GLN A 197 -14.14 10.44 -2.46
N LEU A 198 -13.36 11.11 -1.61
CA LEU A 198 -12.01 10.65 -1.28
C LEU A 198 -12.01 9.40 -0.40
N LYS A 199 -11.25 8.40 -0.83
CA LYS A 199 -10.80 7.30 0.02
C LYS A 199 -9.61 7.78 0.84
N PHE A 200 -9.76 7.90 2.14
CA PHE A 200 -8.69 8.32 3.03
C PHE A 200 -7.80 7.15 3.47
N LYS A 201 -6.56 7.50 3.87
CA LYS A 201 -5.63 6.55 4.50
C LYS A 201 -6.30 5.94 5.73
N ALA A 202 -6.20 4.60 5.87
CA ALA A 202 -6.57 3.90 7.10
C ALA A 202 -5.67 4.36 8.26
N GLU A 203 -6.25 4.48 9.44
CA GLU A 203 -5.53 4.73 10.70
C GLU A 203 -4.76 3.50 11.16
#